data_f21892c6403dd4f0ea54762859258f22
#
_entry.id   f21892c6403dd4f0ea54762859258f22
#
_cell.length_a   1.000
_cell.length_b   1.000
_cell.length_c   1.000
_cell.angle_alpha   90.00
_cell.angle_beta   90.00
_cell.angle_gamma   90.00
#
_symmetry.space_group_name_H-M   'P 1'
#
loop_
_entity.id
_entity.type
_entity.pdbx_description
1 polymer ?
#
loop_
_entity_poly.entity_id
_entity_poly.type
_entity_poly.pdbx_seq_one_letter_code
_entity_poly.pdbx_strand_id
1 'polypeptide(L)'
;MKKNLSYYLLLLFCVSGLFVSCGDDDEKPTIGYSGKDVSGDAGIARDKETKKAVLSVTSDKAWELYAGTTAENIDMNTPCLTGTGKGSFDLSVDATKRQLFLFKNSEGQALLAERLLPVNGYNFRDLGGIKNSEGKYVRWGKLFRTDEMNKLSDADLAYLASTGLKTVVDFRTATEKEGGLGGMLPAAPDKLPSTVKNPYDLEINAGNIFSDEIIRSISKGLSEEETAQIMVDAYIEMVSYDDYVAKYKEFFKYVQDESSLPLSYHCSAGKDRTGVATMLILSALGVDKETIMKDYMLSKNYIAGKYDTYLKFYPQIAPLVTVDEKYLNAAYNKIDEKYGSMAKFLTETLGVDIQKMKQLYLY
;
A
#
# COMPACT_ATOMS: atom_id res chain seq x y z
N MET A 1 10.04 55.91 -79.60
CA MET A 1 10.41 56.12 -78.20
C MET A 1 9.14 55.95 -77.34
N LYS A 2 8.89 54.81 -76.85
CA LYS A 2 7.94 54.56 -75.74
C LYS A 2 8.36 53.23 -75.09
N LYS A 3 8.82 53.29 -73.85
CA LYS A 3 9.22 52.12 -73.05
C LYS A 3 7.97 51.58 -72.38
N ASN A 4 7.68 50.32 -72.60
CA ASN A 4 6.66 49.60 -71.90
C ASN A 4 7.33 48.90 -70.66
N LEU A 5 6.85 49.24 -69.48
CA LEU A 5 7.22 48.67 -68.19
C LEU A 5 6.28 47.51 -67.93
N SER A 6 6.86 46.30 -67.93
CA SER A 6 6.13 45.08 -67.63
C SER A 6 6.26 44.82 -66.15
N TYR A 7 5.15 44.76 -65.42
CA TYR A 7 5.10 44.37 -64.01
C TYR A 7 5.17 42.84 -63.88
N TYR A 8 6.25 42.33 -63.29
CA TYR A 8 6.31 40.98 -62.82
C TYR A 8 5.76 40.89 -61.41
N LEU A 9 4.61 40.21 -61.25
CA LEU A 9 4.00 39.85 -59.99
C LEU A 9 4.73 38.65 -59.51
N LEU A 10 5.57 38.81 -58.48
CA LEU A 10 6.23 37.65 -57.75
C LEU A 10 5.24 37.13 -56.75
N LEU A 11 4.63 35.97 -57.03
CA LEU A 11 3.90 35.16 -56.07
C LEU A 11 4.92 34.46 -55.14
N LEU A 12 5.04 34.96 -53.92
CA LEU A 12 5.73 34.23 -52.84
C LEU A 12 4.81 33.09 -52.35
N PHE A 13 5.12 31.86 -52.76
CA PHE A 13 4.57 30.68 -52.12
C PHE A 13 5.28 30.51 -50.79
N CYS A 14 4.64 30.87 -49.67
CA CYS A 14 5.01 30.41 -48.33
C CYS A 14 4.68 28.92 -48.23
N VAL A 15 5.65 28.08 -48.45
CA VAL A 15 5.58 26.66 -48.04
C VAL A 15 5.78 26.64 -46.53
N SER A 16 4.66 26.68 -45.79
CA SER A 16 4.66 26.30 -44.39
C SER A 16 4.93 24.81 -44.29
N GLY A 17 6.21 24.46 -44.10
CA GLY A 17 6.61 23.11 -43.74
C GLY A 17 5.99 22.76 -42.38
N LEU A 18 4.96 21.95 -42.42
CA LEU A 18 4.51 21.20 -41.27
C LEU A 18 5.64 20.19 -40.94
N PHE A 19 6.50 20.55 -40.00
CA PHE A 19 7.30 19.58 -39.31
C PHE A 19 6.33 18.71 -38.47
N VAL A 20 5.87 17.62 -39.08
CA VAL A 20 5.35 16.49 -38.30
C VAL A 20 6.57 15.90 -37.61
N SER A 21 6.77 16.28 -36.35
CA SER A 21 7.63 15.56 -35.45
C SER A 21 6.95 14.21 -35.23
N CYS A 22 7.37 13.19 -35.97
CA CYS A 22 7.19 11.82 -35.53
C CYS A 22 8.11 11.63 -34.32
N GLY A 23 7.60 11.94 -33.15
CA GLY A 23 8.08 11.32 -31.94
C GLY A 23 7.58 9.88 -31.99
N ASP A 24 8.47 8.96 -32.31
CA ASP A 24 8.31 7.54 -31.96
C ASP A 24 8.44 7.43 -30.43
N ASP A 25 7.47 7.96 -29.71
CA ASP A 25 7.12 7.45 -28.40
C ASP A 25 6.34 6.17 -28.68
N ASP A 26 7.06 5.05 -28.80
CA ASP A 26 6.53 3.73 -28.58
C ASP A 26 6.01 3.68 -27.13
N GLU A 27 4.87 4.31 -26.89
CA GLU A 27 4.09 4.05 -25.67
C GLU A 27 3.71 2.57 -25.74
N LYS A 28 4.52 1.75 -25.04
CA LYS A 28 4.15 0.36 -24.78
C LYS A 28 2.73 0.40 -24.26
N PRO A 29 1.81 -0.41 -24.82
CA PRO A 29 0.42 -0.42 -24.38
C PRO A 29 0.42 -0.62 -22.86
N THR A 30 -0.10 0.36 -22.13
CA THR A 30 -0.15 0.32 -20.69
C THR A 30 -1.12 -0.79 -20.32
N ILE A 31 -0.58 -1.94 -19.94
CA ILE A 31 -1.38 -3.06 -19.44
C ILE A 31 -1.97 -2.62 -18.12
N GLY A 32 -3.28 -2.50 -18.05
CA GLY A 32 -3.95 -1.95 -16.89
C GLY A 32 -5.45 -2.15 -16.94
N TYR A 33 -6.15 -1.23 -16.33
CA TYR A 33 -7.61 -1.22 -16.29
C TYR A 33 -8.15 -0.55 -17.56
N SER A 34 -9.08 -1.22 -18.25
CA SER A 34 -9.76 -0.65 -19.41
C SER A 34 -11.16 -1.24 -19.60
N GLY A 35 -12.01 -0.52 -20.33
CA GLY A 35 -13.41 -0.88 -20.51
C GLY A 35 -14.23 -0.58 -19.25
N LYS A 36 -15.30 -1.35 -19.04
CA LYS A 36 -16.08 -1.32 -17.81
C LYS A 36 -15.22 -1.83 -16.65
N ASP A 37 -15.43 -1.28 -15.47
CA ASP A 37 -14.77 -1.76 -14.26
C ASP A 37 -15.17 -3.20 -13.93
N VAL A 38 -14.24 -4.13 -14.13
CA VAL A 38 -14.39 -5.55 -13.82
C VAL A 38 -13.47 -6.00 -12.67
N SER A 39 -12.90 -5.05 -11.93
CA SER A 39 -12.01 -5.36 -10.79
C SER A 39 -12.70 -6.13 -9.66
N GLY A 40 -14.02 -6.03 -9.56
CA GLY A 40 -14.84 -6.81 -8.64
C GLY A 40 -15.28 -8.18 -9.17
N ASP A 41 -15.05 -8.46 -10.45
CA ASP A 41 -15.49 -9.71 -11.09
C ASP A 41 -14.57 -10.89 -10.78
N ALA A 42 -13.34 -10.62 -10.34
CA ALA A 42 -12.37 -11.67 -10.01
C ALA A 42 -11.41 -11.22 -8.90
N GLY A 43 -10.84 -12.17 -8.18
CA GLY A 43 -9.85 -11.94 -7.14
C GLY A 43 -8.85 -13.09 -7.05
N ILE A 44 -7.62 -12.76 -6.65
CA ILE A 44 -6.57 -13.73 -6.39
C ILE A 44 -6.38 -13.84 -4.87
N ALA A 45 -6.41 -15.05 -4.35
CA ALA A 45 -6.00 -15.38 -3.01
C ALA A 45 -4.85 -16.40 -3.07
N ARG A 46 -3.94 -16.32 -2.12
CA ARG A 46 -2.85 -17.27 -2.00
C ARG A 46 -2.72 -17.72 -0.54
N ASP A 47 -2.76 -19.01 -0.34
CA ASP A 47 -2.65 -19.61 0.97
C ASP A 47 -1.22 -19.47 1.50
N LYS A 48 -1.06 -19.02 2.74
CA LYS A 48 0.27 -18.73 3.29
C LYS A 48 1.06 -19.96 3.68
N GLU A 49 0.40 -21.10 3.94
CA GLU A 49 1.06 -22.33 4.35
C GLU A 49 1.40 -23.21 3.16
N THR A 50 0.42 -23.44 2.30
CA THR A 50 0.58 -24.31 1.11
C THR A 50 1.15 -23.58 -0.08
N LYS A 51 1.14 -22.23 -0.08
CA LYS A 51 1.49 -21.33 -1.19
C LYS A 51 0.63 -21.53 -2.45
N LYS A 52 -0.44 -22.29 -2.37
CA LYS A 52 -1.39 -22.46 -3.49
C LYS A 52 -2.13 -21.16 -3.75
N ALA A 53 -2.30 -20.83 -5.01
CA ALA A 53 -3.06 -19.66 -5.45
C ALA A 53 -4.39 -20.10 -6.09
N VAL A 54 -5.42 -19.31 -5.87
CA VAL A 54 -6.77 -19.53 -6.36
C VAL A 54 -7.28 -18.24 -6.99
N LEU A 55 -7.82 -18.36 -8.20
CA LEU A 55 -8.65 -17.35 -8.83
C LEU A 55 -10.11 -17.60 -8.44
N SER A 56 -10.75 -16.62 -7.83
CA SER A 56 -12.20 -16.61 -7.60
C SER A 56 -12.85 -15.69 -8.64
N VAL A 57 -13.84 -16.18 -9.38
CA VAL A 57 -14.58 -15.42 -10.40
C VAL A 57 -16.05 -15.32 -9.98
N THR A 58 -16.60 -14.11 -10.03
CA THR A 58 -18.01 -13.81 -9.74
C THR A 58 -18.83 -13.44 -10.98
N SER A 59 -18.17 -13.27 -12.13
CA SER A 59 -18.78 -12.96 -13.42
C SER A 59 -19.37 -14.22 -14.08
N ASP A 60 -20.52 -14.09 -14.73
CA ASP A 60 -21.14 -15.17 -15.52
C ASP A 60 -20.61 -15.26 -16.96
N LYS A 61 -19.68 -14.39 -17.36
CA LYS A 61 -19.13 -14.28 -18.71
C LYS A 61 -17.98 -15.23 -18.94
N ALA A 62 -17.63 -15.42 -20.21
CA ALA A 62 -16.35 -16.00 -20.60
C ALA A 62 -15.21 -15.02 -20.23
N TRP A 63 -14.11 -15.55 -19.75
CA TRP A 63 -12.97 -14.77 -19.29
C TRP A 63 -11.64 -15.44 -19.63
N GLU A 64 -10.61 -14.61 -19.67
CA GLU A 64 -9.21 -15.00 -19.87
C GLU A 64 -8.37 -14.40 -18.74
N LEU A 65 -7.35 -15.13 -18.30
CA LEU A 65 -6.38 -14.70 -17.32
C LEU A 65 -4.98 -14.77 -17.93
N TYR A 66 -4.24 -13.70 -17.85
CA TYR A 66 -2.85 -13.59 -18.31
C TYR A 66 -1.94 -13.34 -17.11
N ALA A 67 -0.69 -13.75 -17.16
CA ALA A 67 0.24 -13.67 -16.02
C ALA A 67 1.57 -13.03 -16.39
N GLY A 68 2.17 -12.35 -15.42
CA GLY A 68 3.52 -11.77 -15.50
C GLY A 68 4.09 -11.54 -14.11
N THR A 69 5.33 -11.11 -14.02
CA THR A 69 5.97 -10.74 -12.73
C THR A 69 5.78 -9.26 -12.40
N THR A 70 5.52 -8.43 -13.40
CA THR A 70 5.11 -7.02 -13.28
C THR A 70 3.98 -6.74 -14.26
N ALA A 71 3.29 -5.62 -14.13
CA ALA A 71 2.22 -5.24 -15.05
C ALA A 71 2.74 -5.11 -16.49
N GLU A 72 3.96 -4.60 -16.65
CA GLU A 72 4.56 -4.32 -17.95
C GLU A 72 5.04 -5.58 -18.70
N ASN A 73 5.20 -6.71 -17.99
CA ASN A 73 5.67 -7.97 -18.58
C ASN A 73 4.64 -9.11 -18.55
N ILE A 74 3.36 -8.76 -18.41
CA ILE A 74 2.28 -9.75 -18.58
C ILE A 74 2.28 -10.23 -20.05
N ASP A 75 2.40 -11.55 -20.25
CA ASP A 75 2.32 -12.15 -21.59
C ASP A 75 0.85 -12.16 -22.07
N MET A 76 0.55 -11.28 -23.02
CA MET A 76 -0.78 -11.15 -23.62
C MET A 76 -1.01 -12.07 -24.81
N ASN A 77 -0.02 -12.86 -25.23
CA ASN A 77 -0.16 -13.75 -26.38
C ASN A 77 -0.91 -15.04 -26.02
N THR A 78 -0.71 -15.53 -24.79
CA THR A 78 -1.30 -16.79 -24.35
C THR A 78 -1.88 -16.65 -22.95
N PRO A 79 -3.20 -16.82 -22.77
CA PRO A 79 -3.78 -16.83 -21.44
C PRO A 79 -3.25 -18.03 -20.63
N CYS A 80 -2.89 -17.81 -19.38
CA CYS A 80 -2.47 -18.88 -18.46
C CYS A 80 -3.68 -19.72 -17.99
N LEU A 81 -4.88 -19.14 -18.04
CA LEU A 81 -6.13 -19.82 -17.73
C LEU A 81 -7.28 -19.16 -18.47
N THR A 82 -8.28 -19.96 -18.89
CA THR A 82 -9.53 -19.47 -19.48
C THR A 82 -10.71 -20.20 -18.86
N GLY A 83 -11.86 -19.55 -18.85
CA GLY A 83 -13.07 -20.16 -18.33
C GLY A 83 -14.34 -19.40 -18.70
N THR A 84 -15.47 -19.92 -18.22
CA THR A 84 -16.78 -19.30 -18.39
C THR A 84 -17.56 -19.43 -17.09
N GLY A 85 -18.14 -18.32 -16.65
CA GLY A 85 -18.98 -18.29 -15.45
C GLY A 85 -18.20 -18.20 -14.15
N LYS A 86 -18.96 -18.24 -13.04
CA LYS A 86 -18.48 -18.15 -11.67
C LYS A 86 -17.76 -19.41 -11.23
N GLY A 87 -16.82 -19.26 -10.34
CA GLY A 87 -16.12 -20.39 -9.75
C GLY A 87 -14.83 -20.05 -9.05
N SER A 88 -14.19 -21.08 -8.54
CA SER A 88 -12.85 -21.03 -7.97
C SER A 88 -11.95 -21.96 -8.77
N PHE A 89 -10.78 -21.46 -9.16
CA PHE A 89 -9.88 -22.14 -10.09
C PHE A 89 -8.46 -22.12 -9.53
N ASP A 90 -7.85 -23.28 -9.43
CA ASP A 90 -6.46 -23.39 -8.99
C ASP A 90 -5.51 -22.78 -10.01
N LEU A 91 -4.55 -21.99 -9.55
CA LEU A 91 -3.51 -21.39 -10.36
C LEU A 91 -2.18 -22.09 -10.15
N SER A 92 -1.51 -22.42 -11.25
CA SER A 92 -0.13 -22.90 -11.22
C SER A 92 0.82 -21.71 -11.02
N VAL A 93 1.36 -21.56 -9.81
CA VAL A 93 2.26 -20.46 -9.44
C VAL A 93 3.53 -21.01 -8.77
N ASP A 94 4.65 -20.30 -8.95
CA ASP A 94 5.87 -20.59 -8.21
C ASP A 94 5.68 -20.14 -6.74
N ALA A 95 5.93 -21.05 -5.80
CA ALA A 95 5.75 -20.79 -4.37
C ALA A 95 6.61 -19.62 -3.84
N THR A 96 7.74 -19.34 -4.48
CA THR A 96 8.73 -18.35 -4.06
C THR A 96 8.66 -17.04 -4.86
N LYS A 97 7.69 -16.90 -5.79
CA LYS A 97 7.59 -15.74 -6.66
C LYS A 97 6.20 -15.13 -6.63
N ARG A 98 6.18 -13.83 -6.58
CA ARG A 98 4.97 -13.08 -6.81
C ARG A 98 4.65 -12.99 -8.28
N GLN A 99 3.34 -13.07 -8.62
CA GLN A 99 2.84 -12.87 -9.97
C GLN A 99 1.72 -11.83 -9.96
N LEU A 100 1.64 -11.06 -11.04
CA LEU A 100 0.51 -10.21 -11.36
C LEU A 100 -0.27 -10.87 -12.48
N PHE A 101 -1.57 -10.66 -12.47
CA PHE A 101 -2.47 -11.22 -13.44
C PHE A 101 -3.31 -10.11 -14.09
N LEU A 102 -3.63 -10.27 -15.36
CA LEU A 102 -4.64 -9.49 -16.04
C LEU A 102 -5.85 -10.37 -16.28
N PHE A 103 -6.96 -10.05 -15.63
CA PHE A 103 -8.26 -10.63 -15.87
C PHE A 103 -8.97 -9.84 -16.96
N LYS A 104 -9.53 -10.53 -17.95
CA LYS A 104 -10.22 -9.92 -19.08
C LYS A 104 -11.51 -10.68 -19.37
N ASN A 105 -12.60 -9.95 -19.61
CA ASN A 105 -13.85 -10.48 -20.14
C ASN A 105 -14.37 -9.55 -21.25
N SER A 106 -15.58 -9.82 -21.76
CA SER A 106 -16.17 -9.03 -22.86
C SER A 106 -16.51 -7.58 -22.48
N GLU A 107 -16.46 -7.20 -21.20
CA GLU A 107 -16.79 -5.84 -20.73
C GLU A 107 -15.55 -4.99 -20.45
N GLY A 108 -14.47 -5.62 -20.00
CA GLY A 108 -13.27 -4.88 -19.63
C GLY A 108 -12.14 -5.78 -19.16
N GLN A 109 -11.13 -5.14 -18.59
CA GLN A 109 -9.98 -5.82 -18.00
C GLN A 109 -9.54 -5.14 -16.70
N ALA A 110 -8.95 -5.92 -15.80
CA ALA A 110 -8.42 -5.45 -14.53
C ALA A 110 -7.15 -6.21 -14.13
N LEU A 111 -6.19 -5.49 -13.53
CA LEU A 111 -5.02 -6.11 -12.91
C LEU A 111 -5.38 -6.70 -11.55
N LEU A 112 -4.89 -7.90 -11.29
CA LEU A 112 -5.12 -8.64 -10.07
C LEU A 112 -3.79 -9.15 -9.49
N ALA A 113 -3.71 -9.20 -8.19
CA ALA A 113 -2.70 -9.95 -7.43
C ALA A 113 -3.27 -10.35 -6.08
N GLU A 114 -2.59 -11.24 -5.38
CA GLU A 114 -2.93 -11.48 -3.99
C GLU A 114 -2.67 -10.20 -3.17
N ARG A 115 -3.73 -9.71 -2.50
CA ARG A 115 -3.64 -8.55 -1.62
C ARG A 115 -2.92 -8.90 -0.32
N LEU A 116 -3.37 -9.96 0.35
CA LEU A 116 -2.68 -10.52 1.51
C LEU A 116 -1.51 -11.37 1.02
N LEU A 117 -0.29 -10.98 1.40
CA LEU A 117 0.90 -11.70 0.97
C LEU A 117 1.01 -13.05 1.69
N PRO A 118 1.38 -14.12 1.00
CA PRO A 118 1.42 -15.48 1.55
C PRO A 118 2.70 -15.72 2.37
N VAL A 119 2.97 -14.89 3.36
CA VAL A 119 4.18 -14.97 4.21
C VAL A 119 3.82 -15.21 5.67
N ASN A 120 4.78 -15.68 6.46
CA ASN A 120 4.61 -15.92 7.90
C ASN A 120 4.56 -14.60 8.69
N GLY A 121 3.50 -13.85 8.48
CA GLY A 121 3.13 -12.63 9.18
C GLY A 121 1.61 -12.56 9.29
N TYR A 122 1.12 -11.50 9.93
CA TYR A 122 -0.31 -11.34 10.15
C TYR A 122 -0.93 -10.30 9.21
N ASN A 123 -0.26 -9.17 9.02
CA ASN A 123 -0.85 -7.98 8.41
C ASN A 123 -0.13 -7.54 7.12
N PHE A 124 0.56 -8.46 6.47
CA PHE A 124 1.33 -8.21 5.24
C PHE A 124 0.40 -8.06 4.04
N ARG A 125 0.28 -6.87 3.49
CA ARG A 125 -0.54 -6.64 2.29
C ARG A 125 -0.03 -5.53 1.38
N ASP A 126 -0.39 -5.66 0.10
CA ASP A 126 -0.18 -4.66 -0.94
C ASP A 126 -1.33 -3.64 -0.93
N LEU A 127 -1.03 -2.38 -1.17
CA LEU A 127 -2.04 -1.34 -1.39
C LEU A 127 -2.58 -1.30 -2.82
N GLY A 128 -2.00 -2.08 -3.73
CA GLY A 128 -2.44 -2.17 -5.11
C GLY A 128 -3.93 -2.54 -5.26
N GLY A 129 -4.52 -2.09 -6.36
CA GLY A 129 -5.92 -2.36 -6.67
C GLY A 129 -6.95 -1.55 -5.86
N ILE A 130 -6.53 -0.67 -4.94
CA ILE A 130 -7.44 0.28 -4.29
C ILE A 130 -7.82 1.35 -5.31
N LYS A 131 -9.12 1.58 -5.49
CA LYS A 131 -9.66 2.59 -6.39
C LYS A 131 -9.78 3.93 -5.68
N ASN A 132 -9.35 5.00 -6.32
CA ASN A 132 -9.52 6.36 -5.81
C ASN A 132 -10.83 7.00 -6.31
N SER A 133 -11.14 8.21 -5.83
CA SER A 133 -12.34 8.95 -6.21
C SER A 133 -12.36 9.41 -7.68
N GLU A 134 -11.22 9.40 -8.36
CA GLU A 134 -11.10 9.72 -9.80
C GLU A 134 -11.28 8.47 -10.69
N GLY A 135 -11.54 7.30 -10.10
CA GLY A 135 -11.69 6.04 -10.82
C GLY A 135 -10.37 5.36 -11.19
N LYS A 136 -9.24 5.88 -10.73
CA LYS A 136 -7.91 5.31 -10.93
C LYS A 136 -7.58 4.30 -9.84
N TYR A 137 -6.67 3.39 -10.14
CA TYR A 137 -6.27 2.32 -9.21
C TYR A 137 -4.83 2.50 -8.73
N VAL A 138 -4.60 2.23 -7.45
CA VAL A 138 -3.25 2.16 -6.89
C VAL A 138 -2.49 1.01 -7.57
N ARG A 139 -1.26 1.29 -7.99
CA ARG A 139 -0.39 0.32 -8.68
C ARG A 139 -0.01 -0.82 -7.76
N TRP A 140 -0.20 -2.04 -8.24
CA TRP A 140 0.24 -3.25 -7.57
C TRP A 140 1.77 -3.31 -7.45
N GLY A 141 2.24 -3.84 -6.32
CA GLY A 141 3.66 -4.12 -6.11
C GLY A 141 4.53 -2.90 -5.84
N LYS A 142 3.97 -1.74 -5.54
CA LYS A 142 4.72 -0.51 -5.24
C LYS A 142 4.80 -0.21 -3.74
N LEU A 143 3.70 -0.41 -3.01
CA LEU A 143 3.58 -0.10 -1.59
C LEU A 143 3.03 -1.28 -0.82
N PHE A 144 3.79 -1.72 0.16
CA PHE A 144 3.40 -2.78 1.07
C PHE A 144 3.29 -2.25 2.50
N ARG A 145 2.23 -2.60 3.19
CA ARG A 145 2.13 -2.41 4.63
C ARG A 145 2.22 -3.76 5.32
N THR A 146 2.98 -3.85 6.41
CA THR A 146 3.24 -5.13 7.07
C THR A 146 3.19 -5.00 8.59
N ASP A 147 3.25 -6.11 9.30
CA ASP A 147 3.70 -6.18 10.68
C ASP A 147 5.19 -6.55 10.74
N GLU A 148 5.72 -6.76 11.93
CA GLU A 148 7.13 -7.10 12.16
C GLU A 148 7.60 -8.30 11.32
N MET A 149 8.83 -8.23 10.83
CA MET A 149 9.39 -9.22 9.89
C MET A 149 10.28 -10.29 10.56
N ASN A 150 10.29 -10.37 11.89
CA ASN A 150 11.17 -11.25 12.66
C ASN A 150 10.91 -12.74 12.49
N LYS A 151 9.70 -13.14 12.06
CA LYS A 151 9.27 -14.54 11.92
C LYS A 151 9.31 -15.07 10.49
N LEU A 152 9.81 -14.28 9.54
CA LEU A 152 9.88 -14.69 8.15
C LEU A 152 10.83 -15.89 7.98
N SER A 153 10.39 -16.88 7.20
CA SER A 153 11.20 -18.00 6.73
C SER A 153 12.02 -17.62 5.50
N ASP A 154 13.00 -18.45 5.12
CA ASP A 154 13.78 -18.24 3.91
C ASP A 154 12.89 -18.23 2.64
N ALA A 155 11.83 -19.03 2.62
CA ALA A 155 10.86 -19.04 1.53
C ALA A 155 10.06 -17.73 1.47
N ASP A 156 9.68 -17.17 2.63
CA ASP A 156 9.01 -15.86 2.70
C ASP A 156 9.94 -14.73 2.25
N LEU A 157 11.21 -14.78 2.64
CA LEU A 157 12.23 -13.83 2.20
C LEU A 157 12.45 -13.89 0.68
N ALA A 158 12.49 -15.10 0.11
CA ALA A 158 12.57 -15.29 -1.33
C ALA A 158 11.33 -14.72 -2.06
N TYR A 159 10.13 -14.98 -1.52
CA TYR A 159 8.90 -14.41 -2.05
C TYR A 159 8.91 -12.88 -2.02
N LEU A 160 9.27 -12.26 -0.88
CA LEU A 160 9.39 -10.80 -0.78
C LEU A 160 10.48 -10.24 -1.70
N ALA A 161 11.62 -10.93 -1.83
CA ALA A 161 12.66 -10.55 -2.77
C ALA A 161 12.16 -10.53 -4.22
N SER A 162 11.26 -11.47 -4.58
CA SER A 162 10.67 -11.53 -5.93
C SER A 162 9.78 -10.34 -6.28
N THR A 163 9.29 -9.58 -5.28
CA THR A 163 8.57 -8.33 -5.49
C THR A 163 9.50 -7.17 -5.87
N GLY A 164 10.81 -7.38 -5.78
CA GLY A 164 11.81 -6.33 -5.97
C GLY A 164 11.89 -5.33 -4.81
N LEU A 165 11.34 -5.66 -3.62
CA LEU A 165 11.33 -4.79 -2.44
C LEU A 165 12.71 -4.21 -2.16
N LYS A 166 12.85 -2.89 -2.16
CA LYS A 166 14.13 -2.18 -2.00
C LYS A 166 14.27 -1.48 -0.65
N THR A 167 13.14 -0.98 -0.13
CA THR A 167 13.13 -0.13 1.06
C THR A 167 12.16 -0.69 2.09
N VAL A 168 12.60 -0.71 3.35
CA VAL A 168 11.77 -1.01 4.50
C VAL A 168 11.86 0.14 5.49
N VAL A 169 10.72 0.65 5.94
CA VAL A 169 10.63 1.69 6.98
C VAL A 169 9.98 1.10 8.22
N ASP A 170 10.73 1.08 9.33
CA ASP A 170 10.29 0.56 10.62
C ASP A 170 9.94 1.70 11.56
N PHE A 171 8.69 1.73 12.04
CA PHE A 171 8.22 2.72 13.01
C PHE A 171 8.37 2.26 14.47
N ARG A 172 8.91 1.06 14.72
CA ARG A 172 9.08 0.52 16.07
C ARG A 172 10.17 1.25 16.83
N THR A 173 9.98 1.30 18.15
CA THR A 173 10.99 1.78 19.08
C THR A 173 12.14 0.80 19.23
N ALA A 174 13.29 1.25 19.76
CA ALA A 174 14.40 0.38 20.09
C ALA A 174 13.96 -0.77 21.04
N THR A 175 13.15 -0.48 22.05
CA THR A 175 12.62 -1.48 23.00
C THR A 175 11.80 -2.56 22.29
N GLU A 176 10.99 -2.22 21.28
CA GLU A 176 10.23 -3.21 20.52
C GLU A 176 11.11 -4.11 19.64
N LYS A 177 12.26 -3.60 19.18
CA LYS A 177 13.19 -4.34 18.30
C LYS A 177 14.20 -5.17 19.08
N GLU A 178 14.79 -4.60 20.10
CA GLU A 178 15.91 -5.18 20.86
C GLU A 178 15.44 -6.03 22.06
N GLY A 179 14.16 -5.92 22.40
CA GLY A 179 13.60 -6.51 23.61
C GLY A 179 13.82 -5.59 24.82
N GLY A 180 13.11 -5.88 25.90
CA GLY A 180 13.17 -5.03 27.08
C GLY A 180 12.41 -5.61 28.26
N LEU A 181 12.10 -4.73 29.25
CA LEU A 181 11.34 -5.06 30.44
C LEU A 181 11.95 -6.26 31.22
N GLY A 182 13.29 -6.27 31.36
CA GLY A 182 13.98 -7.34 32.08
C GLY A 182 13.84 -8.72 31.46
N GLY A 183 13.65 -8.80 30.12
CA GLY A 183 13.50 -10.08 29.39
C GLY A 183 12.03 -10.51 29.18
N MET A 184 11.06 -9.73 29.62
CA MET A 184 9.62 -10.02 29.36
C MET A 184 9.25 -9.81 27.88
N LEU A 185 9.97 -8.93 27.18
CA LEU A 185 9.86 -8.76 25.74
C LEU A 185 11.09 -9.35 25.06
N PRO A 186 10.96 -10.42 24.27
CA PRO A 186 12.07 -10.96 23.51
C PRO A 186 12.48 -9.98 22.41
N ALA A 187 13.76 -9.98 22.06
CA ALA A 187 14.24 -9.25 20.89
C ALA A 187 13.54 -9.74 19.61
N ALA A 188 13.15 -8.81 18.77
CA ALA A 188 12.41 -9.09 17.55
C ALA A 188 13.02 -8.35 16.34
N PRO A 189 14.34 -8.53 16.03
CA PRO A 189 14.95 -7.89 14.88
C PRO A 189 14.33 -8.43 13.59
N ASP A 190 14.13 -7.54 12.62
CA ASP A 190 13.60 -7.94 11.33
C ASP A 190 14.58 -8.80 10.54
N LYS A 191 14.02 -9.76 9.82
CA LYS A 191 14.68 -10.49 8.75
C LYS A 191 14.28 -9.83 7.43
N LEU A 192 15.25 -9.30 6.71
CA LEU A 192 15.00 -8.56 5.49
C LEU A 192 15.36 -9.39 4.25
N PRO A 193 14.56 -9.31 3.16
CA PRO A 193 14.91 -9.95 1.90
C PRO A 193 16.18 -9.33 1.30
N SER A 194 16.93 -10.11 0.54
CA SER A 194 18.23 -9.72 -0.03
C SER A 194 18.19 -8.50 -0.96
N THR A 195 17.01 -8.18 -1.47
CA THR A 195 16.79 -7.02 -2.33
C THR A 195 16.72 -5.69 -1.57
N VAL A 196 16.45 -5.73 -0.27
CA VAL A 196 16.39 -4.52 0.57
C VAL A 196 17.78 -3.94 0.72
N LYS A 197 17.94 -2.70 0.26
CA LYS A 197 19.18 -1.94 0.35
C LYS A 197 19.11 -0.79 1.34
N ASN A 198 17.90 -0.34 1.64
CA ASN A 198 17.60 0.84 2.43
C ASN A 198 16.62 0.50 3.56
N PRO A 199 17.09 -0.04 4.69
CA PRO A 199 16.30 -0.09 5.91
C PRO A 199 16.39 1.27 6.62
N TYR A 200 15.25 1.79 7.05
CA TYR A 200 15.15 3.05 7.78
C TYR A 200 14.36 2.88 9.08
N ASP A 201 14.89 3.38 10.16
CA ASP A 201 14.24 3.45 11.46
C ASP A 201 13.65 4.83 11.68
N LEU A 202 12.33 4.92 11.72
CA LEU A 202 11.59 6.15 12.00
C LEU A 202 10.74 5.97 13.25
N GLU A 203 11.38 5.89 14.39
CA GLU A 203 10.78 5.58 15.68
C GLU A 203 9.63 6.53 16.03
N ILE A 204 8.43 5.94 16.24
CA ILE A 204 7.23 6.63 16.73
C ILE A 204 6.74 5.85 17.96
N ASN A 205 6.84 6.46 19.15
CA ASN A 205 6.49 5.79 20.38
C ASN A 205 4.98 5.78 20.68
N ALA A 206 4.18 6.59 20.00
CA ALA A 206 2.73 6.58 20.15
C ALA A 206 2.14 5.22 19.76
N GLY A 207 1.22 4.71 20.57
CA GLY A 207 0.63 3.39 20.37
C GLY A 207 1.55 2.21 20.69
N ASN A 208 2.68 2.43 21.33
CA ASN A 208 3.55 1.38 21.83
C ASN A 208 2.94 0.75 23.09
N ILE A 209 2.24 -0.38 22.89
CA ILE A 209 1.60 -1.14 23.99
C ILE A 209 2.59 -1.72 25.00
N PHE A 210 3.86 -1.74 24.67
CA PHE A 210 4.95 -2.24 25.51
C PHE A 210 5.73 -1.11 26.20
N SER A 211 5.22 0.13 26.18
CA SER A 211 5.82 1.19 26.97
C SER A 211 5.67 0.91 28.47
N ASP A 212 6.67 1.30 29.25
CA ASP A 212 6.65 1.17 30.71
C ASP A 212 5.39 1.77 31.34
N GLU A 213 4.89 2.86 30.79
CA GLU A 213 3.69 3.55 31.26
C GLU A 213 2.44 2.69 31.08
N ILE A 214 2.22 2.14 29.88
CA ILE A 214 1.06 1.26 29.60
C ILE A 214 1.13 0.01 30.47
N ILE A 215 2.29 -0.63 30.58
CA ILE A 215 2.46 -1.84 31.39
C ILE A 215 2.17 -1.57 32.88
N ARG A 216 2.68 -0.46 33.43
CA ARG A 216 2.37 -0.07 34.82
C ARG A 216 0.89 0.20 35.01
N SER A 217 0.26 0.81 34.04
CA SER A 217 -1.17 1.13 34.07
C SER A 217 -2.04 -0.13 34.01
N ILE A 218 -1.69 -1.09 33.16
CA ILE A 218 -2.32 -2.43 33.11
C ILE A 218 -2.19 -3.11 34.48
N SER A 219 -0.99 -3.07 35.07
CA SER A 219 -0.73 -3.66 36.39
C SER A 219 -1.52 -3.02 37.54
N LYS A 220 -1.95 -1.74 37.37
CA LYS A 220 -2.81 -1.01 38.31
C LYS A 220 -4.31 -1.30 38.11
N GLY A 221 -4.68 -2.11 37.13
CA GLY A 221 -6.07 -2.53 36.88
C GLY A 221 -6.87 -1.55 36.00
N LEU A 222 -6.26 -1.04 34.91
CA LEU A 222 -6.97 -0.28 33.86
C LEU A 222 -8.25 -1.01 33.42
N SER A 223 -9.32 -0.24 33.25
CA SER A 223 -10.54 -0.71 32.60
C SER A 223 -10.35 -0.80 31.09
N GLU A 224 -11.25 -1.50 30.40
CA GLU A 224 -11.27 -1.57 28.94
C GLU A 224 -11.53 -0.18 28.33
N GLU A 225 -12.35 0.67 28.96
CA GLU A 225 -12.65 2.03 28.51
C GLU A 225 -11.42 2.94 28.61
N GLU A 226 -10.69 2.91 29.72
CA GLU A 226 -9.42 3.64 29.87
C GLU A 226 -8.38 3.19 28.86
N THR A 227 -8.31 1.87 28.62
CA THR A 227 -7.43 1.31 27.60
C THR A 227 -7.80 1.76 26.19
N ALA A 228 -9.09 1.85 25.88
CA ALA A 228 -9.56 2.38 24.60
C ALA A 228 -9.22 3.86 24.44
N GLN A 229 -9.30 4.65 25.54
CA GLN A 229 -8.93 6.07 25.51
C GLN A 229 -7.44 6.27 25.23
N ILE A 230 -6.57 5.44 25.79
CA ILE A 230 -5.13 5.45 25.50
C ILE A 230 -4.91 5.33 23.98
N MET A 231 -5.66 4.46 23.31
CA MET A 231 -5.54 4.33 21.85
C MET A 231 -6.04 5.55 21.11
N VAL A 232 -7.15 6.16 21.52
CA VAL A 232 -7.63 7.43 20.95
C VAL A 232 -6.56 8.50 21.06
N ASP A 233 -5.98 8.67 22.25
CA ASP A 233 -4.95 9.67 22.51
C ASP A 233 -3.67 9.41 21.69
N ALA A 234 -3.26 8.15 21.57
CA ALA A 234 -2.12 7.76 20.73
C ALA A 234 -2.31 8.16 19.25
N TYR A 235 -3.52 7.99 18.70
CA TYR A 235 -3.79 8.39 17.30
C TYR A 235 -3.83 9.92 17.13
N ILE A 236 -4.28 10.65 18.16
CA ILE A 236 -4.19 12.12 18.20
C ILE A 236 -2.71 12.56 18.22
N GLU A 237 -1.91 11.95 19.08
CA GLU A 237 -0.47 12.26 19.19
C GLU A 237 0.28 11.99 17.88
N MET A 238 0.03 10.85 17.21
CA MET A 238 0.69 10.50 15.96
C MET A 238 0.60 11.59 14.89
N VAL A 239 -0.46 12.39 14.88
CA VAL A 239 -0.69 13.44 13.89
C VAL A 239 -0.56 14.86 14.43
N SER A 240 -0.30 15.03 15.73
CA SER A 240 -0.24 16.35 16.37
C SER A 240 1.06 16.63 17.14
N TYR A 241 1.79 15.60 17.55
CA TYR A 241 3.06 15.77 18.24
C TYR A 241 4.16 16.02 17.22
N ASP A 242 4.91 17.10 17.38
CA ASP A 242 5.83 17.60 16.35
C ASP A 242 6.91 16.56 15.98
N ASP A 243 7.43 15.80 16.95
CA ASP A 243 8.41 14.74 16.69
C ASP A 243 7.84 13.61 15.83
N TYR A 244 6.58 13.18 16.06
CA TYR A 244 5.96 12.13 15.26
C TYR A 244 5.56 12.62 13.86
N VAL A 245 5.07 13.85 13.78
CA VAL A 245 4.81 14.53 12.50
C VAL A 245 6.09 14.64 11.67
N ALA A 246 7.23 14.97 12.32
CA ALA A 246 8.53 15.00 11.64
C ALA A 246 8.94 13.63 11.10
N LYS A 247 8.63 12.52 11.80
CA LYS A 247 8.87 11.15 11.31
C LYS A 247 8.01 10.81 10.09
N TYR A 248 6.72 11.17 10.08
CA TYR A 248 5.89 11.00 8.89
C TYR A 248 6.34 11.89 7.73
N LYS A 249 6.80 13.13 8.00
CA LYS A 249 7.41 13.98 6.98
C LYS A 249 8.66 13.35 6.36
N GLU A 250 9.51 12.75 7.17
CA GLU A 250 10.69 12.02 6.70
C GLU A 250 10.28 10.77 5.91
N PHE A 251 9.31 10.00 6.39
CA PHE A 251 8.74 8.86 5.68
C PHE A 251 8.28 9.23 4.27
N PHE A 252 7.60 10.36 4.10
CA PHE A 252 7.16 10.81 2.78
C PHE A 252 8.30 11.20 1.83
N LYS A 253 9.52 11.46 2.30
CA LYS A 253 10.67 11.62 1.41
C LYS A 253 10.98 10.31 0.68
N TYR A 254 10.90 9.18 1.39
CA TYR A 254 11.14 7.86 0.80
C TYR A 254 9.96 7.42 -0.08
N VAL A 255 8.73 7.69 0.35
CA VAL A 255 7.52 7.37 -0.43
C VAL A 255 7.49 8.14 -1.74
N GLN A 256 8.01 9.36 -1.79
CA GLN A 256 8.08 10.18 -3.00
C GLN A 256 9.35 9.97 -3.83
N ASP A 257 10.24 9.08 -3.41
CA ASP A 257 11.46 8.75 -4.16
C ASP A 257 11.27 7.45 -4.95
N GLU A 258 11.20 7.56 -6.28
CA GLU A 258 11.04 6.42 -7.18
C GLU A 258 12.17 5.38 -7.01
N SER A 259 13.38 5.81 -6.67
CA SER A 259 14.51 4.91 -6.44
C SER A 259 14.33 4.01 -5.20
N SER A 260 13.48 4.44 -4.26
CA SER A 260 13.14 3.70 -3.05
C SER A 260 12.09 2.60 -3.29
N LEU A 261 11.44 2.58 -4.46
CA LEU A 261 10.34 1.65 -4.75
C LEU A 261 10.81 0.33 -5.36
N PRO A 262 10.11 -0.77 -5.07
CA PRO A 262 9.02 -0.96 -4.12
C PRO A 262 9.43 -0.75 -2.66
N LEU A 263 8.48 -0.21 -1.85
CA LEU A 263 8.69 0.15 -0.46
C LEU A 263 7.69 -0.57 0.45
N SER A 264 8.18 -1.07 1.58
CA SER A 264 7.37 -1.57 2.69
C SER A 264 7.54 -0.68 3.92
N TYR A 265 6.49 -0.57 4.73
CA TYR A 265 6.54 0.12 6.02
C TYR A 265 5.71 -0.62 7.06
N HIS A 266 6.17 -0.58 8.31
CA HIS A 266 5.55 -1.37 9.37
C HIS A 266 5.79 -0.79 10.78
N CYS A 267 5.07 -1.39 11.72
CA CYS A 267 5.34 -1.36 13.15
C CYS A 267 5.22 -2.78 13.71
N SER A 268 4.95 -2.99 14.98
CA SER A 268 4.87 -4.34 15.56
C SER A 268 3.66 -5.15 15.08
N ALA A 269 2.46 -4.55 14.99
CA ALA A 269 1.24 -5.20 14.50
C ALA A 269 0.83 -4.75 13.10
N GLY A 270 1.47 -3.74 12.54
CA GLY A 270 1.10 -3.17 11.25
C GLY A 270 -0.29 -2.52 11.24
N LYS A 271 -0.85 -2.13 12.41
CA LYS A 271 -2.21 -1.62 12.54
C LYS A 271 -2.27 -0.10 12.80
N ASP A 272 -1.54 0.44 13.80
CA ASP A 272 -1.67 1.81 14.31
C ASP A 272 -0.78 2.80 13.54
N ARG A 273 0.53 2.87 13.83
CA ARG A 273 1.51 3.73 13.14
C ARG A 273 1.49 3.49 11.63
N THR A 274 1.48 2.23 11.25
CA THR A 274 1.32 1.78 9.87
C THR A 274 -0.06 2.15 9.31
N GLY A 275 -1.11 2.09 10.13
CA GLY A 275 -2.47 2.49 9.76
C GLY A 275 -2.57 3.97 9.46
N VAL A 276 -1.97 4.83 10.30
CA VAL A 276 -1.89 6.28 10.07
C VAL A 276 -1.07 6.57 8.82
N ALA A 277 0.10 5.95 8.63
CA ALA A 277 0.90 6.09 7.41
C ALA A 277 0.09 5.73 6.15
N THR A 278 -0.68 4.62 6.20
CA THR A 278 -1.55 4.20 5.10
C THR A 278 -2.68 5.21 4.84
N MET A 279 -3.32 5.72 5.89
CA MET A 279 -4.33 6.78 5.78
C MET A 279 -3.77 8.00 5.04
N LEU A 280 -2.57 8.45 5.39
CA LEU A 280 -1.93 9.61 4.77
C LEU A 280 -1.58 9.34 3.30
N ILE A 281 -1.00 8.17 2.98
CA ILE A 281 -0.69 7.78 1.60
C ILE A 281 -1.96 7.73 0.74
N LEU A 282 -2.97 7.00 1.19
CA LEU A 282 -4.20 6.82 0.41
C LEU A 282 -4.97 8.13 0.25
N SER A 283 -4.95 9.02 1.28
CA SER A 283 -5.50 10.37 1.17
C SER A 283 -4.75 11.20 0.11
N ALA A 284 -3.42 11.12 0.06
CA ALA A 284 -2.61 11.79 -0.97
C ALA A 284 -2.93 11.29 -2.39
N LEU A 285 -3.34 10.03 -2.53
CA LEU A 285 -3.75 9.42 -3.80
C LEU A 285 -5.22 9.71 -4.17
N GLY A 286 -5.96 10.43 -3.31
CA GLY A 286 -7.36 10.77 -3.54
C GLY A 286 -8.33 9.62 -3.31
N VAL A 287 -7.96 8.65 -2.48
CA VAL A 287 -8.88 7.61 -2.02
C VAL A 287 -9.82 8.20 -0.97
N ASP A 288 -11.10 7.87 -1.05
CA ASP A 288 -12.09 8.36 -0.10
C ASP A 288 -11.94 7.76 1.31
N LYS A 289 -12.41 8.50 2.30
CA LYS A 289 -12.29 8.12 3.72
C LYS A 289 -12.93 6.76 4.04
N GLU A 290 -14.05 6.43 3.41
CA GLU A 290 -14.75 5.17 3.65
C GLU A 290 -13.90 3.98 3.16
N THR A 291 -13.31 4.08 1.99
CA THR A 291 -12.40 3.07 1.42
C THR A 291 -11.12 2.92 2.27
N ILE A 292 -10.55 4.04 2.75
CA ILE A 292 -9.42 4.02 3.69
C ILE A 292 -9.78 3.32 4.99
N MET A 293 -10.95 3.63 5.56
CA MET A 293 -11.44 3.00 6.78
C MET A 293 -11.66 1.50 6.60
N LYS A 294 -12.21 1.07 5.45
CA LYS A 294 -12.35 -0.37 5.13
C LYS A 294 -11.00 -1.08 5.12
N ASP A 295 -9.97 -0.51 4.46
CA ASP A 295 -8.63 -1.10 4.49
C ASP A 295 -8.05 -1.16 5.91
N TYR A 296 -8.20 -0.09 6.69
CA TYR A 296 -7.75 -0.06 8.08
C TYR A 296 -8.39 -1.17 8.92
N MET A 297 -9.72 -1.33 8.82
CA MET A 297 -10.48 -2.33 9.57
C MET A 297 -10.18 -3.77 9.18
N LEU A 298 -9.64 -4.04 7.99
CA LEU A 298 -9.14 -5.38 7.63
C LEU A 298 -8.08 -5.90 8.61
N SER A 299 -7.33 -4.99 9.25
CA SER A 299 -6.33 -5.36 10.25
C SER A 299 -6.94 -6.15 11.41
N LYS A 300 -8.21 -5.92 11.78
CA LYS A 300 -8.91 -6.67 12.82
C LYS A 300 -8.93 -8.18 12.55
N ASN A 301 -9.21 -8.55 11.30
CA ASN A 301 -9.26 -9.93 10.88
C ASN A 301 -7.85 -10.53 10.68
N TYR A 302 -6.94 -9.74 10.11
CA TYR A 302 -5.61 -10.23 9.78
C TYR A 302 -4.74 -10.49 11.01
N ILE A 303 -4.87 -9.67 12.07
CA ILE A 303 -4.12 -9.88 13.33
C ILE A 303 -4.84 -10.79 14.32
N ALA A 304 -6.00 -11.36 13.98
CA ALA A 304 -6.70 -12.32 14.83
C ALA A 304 -5.75 -13.45 15.23
N GLY A 305 -5.77 -13.82 16.50
CA GLY A 305 -4.90 -14.84 17.07
C GLY A 305 -3.50 -14.37 17.49
N LYS A 306 -3.01 -13.21 16.98
CA LYS A 306 -1.66 -12.72 17.33
C LYS A 306 -1.46 -12.49 18.82
N TYR A 307 -2.50 -12.06 19.51
CA TYR A 307 -2.45 -11.64 20.91
C TYR A 307 -3.32 -12.49 21.86
N ASP A 308 -3.82 -13.65 21.42
CA ASP A 308 -4.73 -14.49 22.20
C ASP A 308 -4.15 -14.90 23.56
N THR A 309 -2.86 -15.19 23.63
CA THR A 309 -2.19 -15.53 24.88
C THR A 309 -2.26 -14.38 25.89
N TYR A 310 -2.07 -13.15 25.45
CA TYR A 310 -2.14 -11.97 26.32
C TYR A 310 -3.59 -11.68 26.73
N LEU A 311 -4.53 -11.75 25.79
CA LEU A 311 -5.95 -11.52 26.05
C LEU A 311 -6.55 -12.53 27.04
N LYS A 312 -6.04 -13.75 27.07
CA LYS A 312 -6.46 -14.76 28.04
C LYS A 312 -6.16 -14.34 29.49
N PHE A 313 -5.05 -13.65 29.71
CA PHE A 313 -4.63 -13.21 31.05
C PHE A 313 -5.01 -11.78 31.38
N TYR A 314 -5.14 -10.94 30.36
CA TYR A 314 -5.41 -9.52 30.48
C TYR A 314 -6.49 -9.08 29.47
N PRO A 315 -7.76 -9.51 29.64
CA PRO A 315 -8.80 -9.20 28.65
C PRO A 315 -9.04 -7.70 28.47
N GLN A 316 -8.78 -6.88 29.48
CA GLN A 316 -8.92 -5.41 29.44
C GLN A 316 -7.98 -4.73 28.43
N ILE A 317 -6.94 -5.41 27.93
CA ILE A 317 -6.07 -4.86 26.88
C ILE A 317 -6.62 -5.06 25.46
N ALA A 318 -7.79 -5.63 25.29
CA ALA A 318 -8.40 -5.85 23.97
C ALA A 318 -8.36 -4.59 23.08
N PRO A 319 -8.65 -3.38 23.57
CA PRO A 319 -8.54 -2.15 22.77
C PRO A 319 -7.12 -1.88 22.26
N LEU A 320 -6.07 -2.24 22.99
CA LEU A 320 -4.67 -2.02 22.57
C LEU A 320 -4.26 -2.94 21.42
N VAL A 321 -4.86 -4.11 21.31
CA VAL A 321 -4.43 -5.19 20.39
C VAL A 321 -5.42 -5.42 19.23
N THR A 322 -6.42 -4.55 19.08
CA THR A 322 -7.36 -4.53 17.96
C THR A 322 -7.34 -3.18 17.24
N VAL A 323 -8.19 -3.01 16.25
CA VAL A 323 -8.52 -1.73 15.61
C VAL A 323 -9.99 -1.38 15.82
N ASP A 324 -10.27 -0.09 15.90
CA ASP A 324 -11.60 0.47 15.99
C ASP A 324 -11.67 1.74 15.14
N GLU A 325 -12.77 1.98 14.45
CA GLU A 325 -12.96 3.17 13.61
C GLU A 325 -12.73 4.47 14.38
N LYS A 326 -13.07 4.49 15.68
CA LYS A 326 -12.88 5.68 16.53
C LYS A 326 -11.43 6.10 16.64
N TYR A 327 -10.47 5.16 16.57
CA TYR A 327 -9.03 5.49 16.64
C TYR A 327 -8.58 6.27 15.39
N LEU A 328 -8.84 5.74 14.20
CA LEU A 328 -8.46 6.43 12.97
C LEU A 328 -9.25 7.72 12.78
N ASN A 329 -10.54 7.76 13.20
CA ASN A 329 -11.35 8.97 13.20
C ASN A 329 -10.77 10.06 14.12
N ALA A 330 -10.19 9.69 15.27
CA ALA A 330 -9.52 10.65 16.16
C ALA A 330 -8.35 11.34 15.45
N ALA A 331 -7.54 10.61 14.67
CA ALA A 331 -6.49 11.21 13.85
C ALA A 331 -7.06 12.15 12.78
N TYR A 332 -8.10 11.76 12.05
CA TYR A 332 -8.75 12.64 11.06
C TYR A 332 -9.25 13.93 11.70
N ASN A 333 -9.98 13.81 12.80
CA ASN A 333 -10.55 14.96 13.50
C ASN A 333 -9.44 15.91 14.02
N LYS A 334 -8.34 15.35 14.51
CA LYS A 334 -7.19 16.15 14.99
C LYS A 334 -6.46 16.86 13.85
N ILE A 335 -6.35 16.23 12.69
CA ILE A 335 -5.80 16.88 11.49
C ILE A 335 -6.68 18.05 11.07
N ASP A 336 -7.98 17.88 11.02
CA ASP A 336 -8.92 18.94 10.64
C ASP A 336 -8.89 20.08 11.66
N GLU A 337 -8.85 19.77 12.97
CA GLU A 337 -8.74 20.76 14.05
C GLU A 337 -7.45 21.57 13.98
N LYS A 338 -6.28 20.90 13.92
CA LYS A 338 -4.96 21.54 14.04
C LYS A 338 -4.51 22.19 12.74
N TYR A 339 -4.80 21.59 11.57
CA TYR A 339 -4.25 22.00 10.28
C TYR A 339 -5.33 22.48 9.28
N GLY A 340 -6.60 22.38 9.65
CA GLY A 340 -7.74 22.83 8.87
C GLY A 340 -8.22 21.86 7.81
N SER A 341 -7.38 20.94 7.32
CA SER A 341 -7.79 19.84 6.42
C SER A 341 -6.65 18.83 6.21
N MET A 342 -7.01 17.61 5.81
CA MET A 342 -6.06 16.58 5.36
C MET A 342 -5.16 17.09 4.23
N ALA A 343 -5.72 17.83 3.27
CA ALA A 343 -4.95 18.36 2.15
C ALA A 343 -3.84 19.33 2.60
N LYS A 344 -4.14 20.25 3.52
CA LYS A 344 -3.14 21.17 4.08
C LYS A 344 -2.10 20.42 4.91
N PHE A 345 -2.52 19.46 5.73
CA PHE A 345 -1.58 18.65 6.50
C PHE A 345 -0.58 17.93 5.60
N LEU A 346 -1.05 17.29 4.53
CA LEU A 346 -0.19 16.62 3.56
C LEU A 346 0.76 17.58 2.86
N THR A 347 0.26 18.68 2.30
CA THR A 347 1.06 19.55 1.43
C THR A 347 1.92 20.55 2.22
N GLU A 348 1.35 21.23 3.21
CA GLU A 348 2.03 22.32 3.92
C GLU A 348 2.89 21.81 5.08
N THR A 349 2.44 20.76 5.78
CA THR A 349 3.15 20.24 6.96
C THR A 349 4.09 19.10 6.58
N LEU A 350 3.59 18.07 5.88
CA LEU A 350 4.39 16.90 5.51
C LEU A 350 5.21 17.09 4.23
N GLY A 351 4.91 18.13 3.42
CA GLY A 351 5.62 18.42 2.18
C GLY A 351 5.36 17.40 1.08
N VAL A 352 4.14 16.87 1.02
CA VAL A 352 3.73 15.89 0.02
C VAL A 352 3.39 16.59 -1.30
N ASP A 353 4.07 16.20 -2.36
CA ASP A 353 3.72 16.54 -3.73
C ASP A 353 2.64 15.56 -4.25
N ILE A 354 1.39 16.01 -4.22
CA ILE A 354 0.23 15.20 -4.61
C ILE A 354 0.32 14.74 -6.07
N GLN A 355 0.83 15.57 -6.97
CA GLN A 355 0.95 15.21 -8.39
C GLN A 355 1.99 14.12 -8.59
N LYS A 356 3.15 14.25 -7.94
CA LYS A 356 4.19 13.23 -7.95
C LYS A 356 3.69 11.91 -7.35
N MET A 357 2.97 11.95 -6.24
CA MET A 357 2.33 10.76 -5.65
C MET A 357 1.41 10.06 -6.65
N LYS A 358 0.53 10.80 -7.30
CA LYS A 358 -0.38 10.23 -8.30
C LYS A 358 0.36 9.64 -9.51
N GLN A 359 1.42 10.28 -9.99
CA GLN A 359 2.25 9.77 -11.09
C GLN A 359 2.96 8.46 -10.71
N LEU A 360 3.50 8.36 -9.50
CA LEU A 360 4.22 7.17 -9.04
C LEU A 360 3.30 5.98 -8.79
N TYR A 361 2.09 6.22 -8.30
CA TYR A 361 1.26 5.19 -7.68
C TYR A 361 -0.09 4.93 -8.34
N LEU A 362 -0.54 5.70 -9.32
CA LEU A 362 -1.81 5.46 -10.01
C LEU A 362 -1.59 5.02 -11.46
N TYR A 363 -2.50 4.09 -11.89
CA TYR A 363 -2.61 3.73 -13.30
C TYR A 363 -3.32 4.80 -14.09
#